data_147172652f709f1f094f6ac019f2439c
#
_entry.id   147172652f709f1f094f6ac019f2439c
#
_cell.length_a   1.000
_cell.length_b   1.000
_cell.length_c   1.000
_cell.angle_alpha   90.00
_cell.angle_beta   90.00
_cell.angle_gamma   90.00
#
_symmetry.space_group_name_H-M   'P 1'
#
loop_
_entity.id
_entity.type
_entity.pdbx_description
1 polymer ?
#
loop_
_entity_poly.entity_id
_entity_poly.type
_entity_poly.pdbx_seq_one_letter_code
_entity_poly.pdbx_strand_id
1 'polypeptide(L)'
;IAALLARRHYATVVATQDWHPADHASFASQHGGRRPFESIRLHGHAQTLWPDHCVQGSAGAALHPQVDWNNADLILRKGTDRQVDSYSAFRENHGPRGDRPATGLAGWLHERGIAEVHVCGLARDYCVLWSAQDAAISGFRVRVLWELTRPVSPDGDEATRIALIEGGIDIAA
;
A
#
# COMPACT_ATOMS: atom_id res chain seq x y z
N ILE A 1 -4.94 -6.68 -13.84
CA ILE A 1 -3.72 -7.16 -13.14
C ILE A 1 -3.42 -8.60 -13.56
N ALA A 2 -4.35 -9.57 -13.44
CA ALA A 2 -4.09 -10.97 -13.83
C ALA A 2 -3.51 -11.10 -15.24
N ALA A 3 -4.12 -10.43 -16.24
CA ALA A 3 -3.64 -10.43 -17.61
C ALA A 3 -2.25 -9.78 -17.79
N LEU A 4 -1.92 -8.79 -16.94
CA LEU A 4 -0.59 -8.18 -16.93
C LEU A 4 0.46 -9.17 -16.43
N LEU A 5 0.20 -9.83 -15.31
CA LEU A 5 1.11 -10.82 -14.71
C LEU A 5 1.32 -12.03 -15.61
N ALA A 6 0.27 -12.47 -16.31
CA ALA A 6 0.36 -13.59 -17.26
C ALA A 6 1.35 -13.35 -18.42
N ARG A 7 1.65 -12.08 -18.75
CA ARG A 7 2.63 -11.72 -19.78
C ARG A 7 4.09 -11.94 -19.36
N ARG A 8 4.36 -12.15 -18.09
CA ARG A 8 5.72 -12.34 -17.52
C ARG A 8 6.73 -11.31 -18.05
N HIS A 9 6.33 -10.04 -18.10
CA HIS A 9 7.10 -8.95 -18.71
C HIS A 9 8.05 -8.27 -17.72
N TYR A 10 7.83 -8.47 -16.42
CA TYR A 10 8.60 -7.84 -15.35
C TYR A 10 9.77 -8.73 -14.92
N ALA A 11 10.90 -8.09 -14.61
CA ALA A 11 12.06 -8.78 -14.05
C ALA A 11 11.78 -9.37 -12.66
N THR A 12 10.89 -8.72 -11.91
CA THR A 12 10.39 -9.23 -10.62
C THR A 12 9.00 -8.70 -10.33
N VAL A 13 8.23 -9.48 -9.59
CA VAL A 13 6.86 -9.16 -9.17
C VAL A 13 6.76 -9.28 -7.66
N VAL A 14 6.30 -8.20 -7.02
CA VAL A 14 6.00 -8.17 -5.58
C VAL A 14 4.51 -8.04 -5.38
N ALA A 15 3.90 -8.98 -4.68
CA ALA A 15 2.55 -8.86 -4.17
C ALA A 15 2.58 -8.28 -2.75
N THR A 16 1.80 -7.24 -2.49
CA THR A 16 1.59 -6.74 -1.13
C THR A 16 0.26 -7.25 -0.59
N GLN A 17 0.24 -7.57 0.70
CA GLN A 17 -0.92 -8.14 1.37
C GLN A 17 -1.11 -7.42 2.70
N ASP A 18 -2.26 -6.74 2.87
CA ASP A 18 -2.64 -6.21 4.17
C ASP A 18 -2.93 -7.38 5.11
N TRP A 19 -2.35 -7.30 6.33
CA TRP A 19 -2.36 -8.41 7.27
C TRP A 19 -2.50 -7.90 8.69
N HIS A 20 -3.67 -7.33 9.01
CA HIS A 20 -3.92 -6.62 10.25
C HIS A 20 -4.28 -7.58 11.40
N PRO A 21 -3.70 -7.41 12.61
CA PRO A 21 -4.25 -8.01 13.82
C PRO A 21 -5.73 -7.62 14.01
N ALA A 22 -6.52 -8.48 14.63
CA ALA A 22 -7.95 -8.23 14.84
C ALA A 22 -8.26 -6.98 15.70
N ASP A 23 -7.29 -6.57 16.52
CA ASP A 23 -7.35 -5.39 17.38
C ASP A 23 -6.44 -4.25 16.89
N HIS A 24 -6.29 -4.11 15.57
CA HIS A 24 -5.44 -3.11 14.96
C HIS A 24 -5.92 -1.68 15.23
N ALA A 25 -4.99 -0.79 15.60
CA ALA A 25 -5.30 0.58 16.04
C ALA A 25 -5.93 1.47 14.97
N SER A 26 -5.89 1.12 13.69
CA SER A 26 -6.58 1.85 12.63
C SER A 26 -8.06 1.46 12.48
N PHE A 27 -8.54 0.44 13.17
CA PHE A 27 -9.93 0.02 13.05
C PHE A 27 -10.85 0.89 13.90
N ALA A 28 -11.95 1.36 13.30
CA ALA A 28 -12.94 2.17 14.01
C ALA A 28 -13.55 1.42 15.20
N SER A 29 -13.68 0.09 15.13
CA SER A 29 -14.16 -0.79 16.19
C SER A 29 -13.33 -0.72 17.48
N GLN A 30 -12.05 -0.33 17.37
CA GLN A 30 -11.16 -0.19 18.54
C GLN A 30 -11.30 1.17 19.24
N HIS A 31 -12.13 2.08 18.73
CA HIS A 31 -12.33 3.43 19.25
C HIS A 31 -13.80 3.69 19.58
N GLY A 32 -14.17 3.60 20.86
CA GLY A 32 -15.55 3.77 21.30
C GLY A 32 -16.21 5.02 20.76
N GLY A 33 -17.37 4.85 20.12
CA GLY A 33 -18.17 5.95 19.53
C GLY A 33 -17.67 6.49 18.19
N ARG A 34 -16.56 5.96 17.65
CA ARG A 34 -16.04 6.36 16.32
C ARG A 34 -16.63 5.50 15.20
N ARG A 35 -16.61 6.07 14.00
CA ARG A 35 -17.09 5.42 12.78
C ARG A 35 -15.96 5.30 11.76
N PRO A 36 -16.04 4.34 10.84
CA PRO A 36 -15.13 4.27 9.69
C PRO A 36 -15.08 5.61 8.94
N PHE A 37 -13.88 5.92 8.42
CA PHE A 37 -13.52 7.14 7.70
C PHE A 37 -13.43 8.42 8.54
N GLU A 38 -13.69 8.36 9.84
CA GLU A 38 -13.32 9.46 10.75
C GLU A 38 -11.80 9.52 10.90
N SER A 39 -11.27 10.71 11.14
CA SER A 39 -9.84 10.90 11.42
C SER A 39 -9.61 11.06 12.92
N ILE A 40 -8.56 10.45 13.41
CA ILE A 40 -8.05 10.63 14.78
C ILE A 40 -6.58 11.08 14.74
N ARG A 41 -6.03 11.41 15.90
CA ARG A 41 -4.58 11.53 16.07
C ARG A 41 -4.02 10.25 16.67
N LEU A 42 -3.22 9.53 15.88
CA LEU A 42 -2.47 8.36 16.33
C LEU A 42 -0.98 8.69 16.26
N HIS A 43 -0.26 8.52 17.36
CA HIS A 43 1.17 8.89 17.47
C HIS A 43 1.49 10.33 17.02
N GLY A 44 0.55 11.28 17.24
CA GLY A 44 0.74 12.68 16.84
C GLY A 44 0.39 13.02 15.38
N HIS A 45 0.06 12.03 14.56
CA HIS A 45 -0.28 12.19 13.14
C HIS A 45 -1.75 11.88 12.86
N ALA A 46 -2.27 12.43 11.77
CA ALA A 46 -3.63 12.12 11.32
C ALA A 46 -3.69 10.64 10.87
N GLN A 47 -4.68 9.91 11.39
CA GLN A 47 -4.96 8.53 11.02
C GLN A 47 -6.42 8.40 10.65
N THR A 48 -6.70 7.92 9.45
CA THR A 48 -8.04 7.53 9.04
C THR A 48 -8.43 6.23 9.72
N LEU A 49 -9.61 6.20 10.31
CA LEU A 49 -10.17 4.98 10.87
C LEU A 49 -10.87 4.17 9.77
N TRP A 50 -10.57 2.90 9.75
CA TRP A 50 -11.08 1.96 8.76
C TRP A 50 -12.15 1.03 9.36
N PRO A 51 -13.07 0.48 8.55
CA PRO A 51 -13.79 -0.71 8.96
C PRO A 51 -12.79 -1.85 9.19
N ASP A 52 -13.14 -2.83 10.00
CA ASP A 52 -12.33 -4.03 10.17
C ASP A 52 -12.19 -4.73 8.81
N HIS A 53 -10.96 -4.90 8.35
CA HIS A 53 -10.64 -5.47 7.04
C HIS A 53 -9.30 -6.18 7.08
N CYS A 54 -9.06 -7.04 6.12
CA CYS A 54 -7.80 -7.76 5.95
C CYS A 54 -7.24 -8.35 7.26
N VAL A 55 -8.15 -8.82 8.14
CA VAL A 55 -7.78 -9.40 9.43
C VAL A 55 -7.00 -10.70 9.20
N GLN A 56 -5.89 -10.84 9.90
CA GLN A 56 -4.97 -11.97 9.81
C GLN A 56 -5.69 -13.31 9.84
N GLY A 57 -5.41 -14.16 8.84
CA GLY A 57 -6.00 -15.50 8.73
C GLY A 57 -7.44 -15.54 8.21
N SER A 58 -8.08 -14.39 8.00
CA SER A 58 -9.43 -14.34 7.44
C SER A 58 -9.43 -14.47 5.90
N ALA A 59 -10.58 -14.84 5.34
CA ALA A 59 -10.78 -14.84 3.90
C ALA A 59 -10.62 -13.42 3.30
N GLY A 60 -10.95 -12.36 4.06
CA GLY A 60 -10.80 -10.96 3.64
C GLY A 60 -9.35 -10.51 3.50
N ALA A 61 -8.40 -11.20 4.15
CA ALA A 61 -6.97 -10.93 4.02
C ALA A 61 -6.30 -11.79 2.92
N ALA A 62 -7.01 -12.77 2.36
CA ALA A 62 -6.45 -13.66 1.36
C ALA A 62 -6.15 -12.92 0.05
N LEU A 63 -5.10 -13.33 -0.64
CA LEU A 63 -4.81 -12.87 -1.99
C LEU A 63 -5.94 -13.30 -2.94
N HIS A 64 -6.30 -12.42 -3.87
CA HIS A 64 -7.46 -12.63 -4.74
C HIS A 64 -7.31 -13.89 -5.61
N PRO A 65 -8.27 -14.83 -5.60
CA PRO A 65 -8.10 -16.17 -6.20
C PRO A 65 -8.05 -16.17 -7.74
N GLN A 66 -8.48 -15.09 -8.40
CA GLN A 66 -8.41 -14.98 -9.86
C GLN A 66 -7.03 -14.52 -10.38
N VAL A 67 -6.08 -14.29 -9.50
CA VAL A 67 -4.71 -13.93 -9.87
C VAL A 67 -3.80 -15.12 -9.57
N ASP A 68 -3.00 -15.52 -10.56
CA ASP A 68 -1.99 -16.55 -10.36
C ASP A 68 -0.78 -15.96 -9.63
N TRP A 69 -0.77 -16.10 -8.31
CA TRP A 69 0.26 -15.61 -7.43
C TRP A 69 1.57 -16.40 -7.48
N ASN A 70 1.63 -17.52 -8.21
CA ASN A 70 2.88 -18.24 -8.49
C ASN A 70 3.84 -17.37 -9.35
N ASN A 71 3.32 -16.30 -9.95
CA ASN A 71 4.14 -15.31 -10.66
C ASN A 71 4.74 -14.23 -9.73
N ALA A 72 4.44 -14.23 -8.44
CA ALA A 72 5.04 -13.30 -7.49
C ALA A 72 6.32 -13.89 -6.90
N ASP A 73 7.42 -13.13 -7.00
CA ASP A 73 8.72 -13.50 -6.42
C ASP A 73 8.78 -13.21 -4.91
N LEU A 74 7.94 -12.29 -4.45
CA LEU A 74 7.80 -11.91 -3.06
C LEU A 74 6.35 -11.61 -2.72
N ILE A 75 5.89 -12.11 -1.59
CA ILE A 75 4.64 -11.68 -0.95
C ILE A 75 5.01 -10.93 0.32
N LEU A 76 4.78 -9.61 0.33
CA LEU A 76 5.09 -8.73 1.44
C LEU A 76 3.81 -8.46 2.24
N ARG A 77 3.74 -8.96 3.47
CA ARG A 77 2.68 -8.61 4.42
C ARG A 77 3.00 -7.28 5.07
N LYS A 78 2.01 -6.40 5.14
CA LYS A 78 2.13 -5.08 5.75
C LYS A 78 0.98 -4.79 6.72
N GLY A 79 1.13 -3.76 7.57
CA GLY A 79 0.16 -3.47 8.61
C GLY A 79 0.04 -4.58 9.65
N THR A 80 1.16 -5.24 9.97
CA THR A 80 1.21 -6.36 10.92
C THR A 80 1.42 -5.90 12.36
N ASP A 81 1.86 -4.66 12.55
CA ASP A 81 1.98 -4.07 13.87
C ASP A 81 0.61 -3.59 14.35
N ARG A 82 0.20 -4.05 15.53
CA ARG A 82 -1.09 -3.70 16.13
C ARG A 82 -1.30 -2.20 16.32
N GLN A 83 -0.23 -1.44 16.52
CA GLN A 83 -0.28 -0.01 16.87
C GLN A 83 0.08 0.92 15.71
N VAL A 84 0.57 0.40 14.59
CA VAL A 84 1.05 1.20 13.47
C VAL A 84 0.39 0.73 12.19
N ASP A 85 -0.33 1.64 11.53
CA ASP A 85 -0.93 1.37 10.22
C ASP A 85 0.14 1.34 9.12
N SER A 86 -0.19 0.81 7.95
CA SER A 86 0.73 0.67 6.84
C SER A 86 0.02 0.88 5.51
N TYR A 87 0.22 2.06 4.92
CA TYR A 87 -0.28 2.30 3.56
C TYR A 87 0.76 1.88 2.52
N SER A 88 1.99 2.31 2.70
CA SER A 88 3.07 2.06 1.75
C SER A 88 3.62 0.64 1.84
N ALA A 89 3.99 0.07 0.69
CA ALA A 89 4.78 -1.16 0.62
C ALA A 89 6.23 -0.97 1.09
N PHE A 90 6.72 0.28 1.16
CA PHE A 90 8.13 0.59 1.47
C PHE A 90 8.35 1.01 2.92
N ARG A 91 7.35 1.62 3.54
CA ARG A 91 7.41 2.11 4.92
C ARG A 91 6.07 1.98 5.61
N GLU A 92 6.12 1.66 6.90
CA GLU A 92 4.96 1.80 7.77
C GLU A 92 4.54 3.28 7.92
N ASN A 93 3.36 3.52 8.47
CA ASN A 93 2.96 4.85 8.90
C ASN A 93 3.78 5.28 10.13
N HIS A 94 3.48 6.45 10.70
CA HIS A 94 4.22 6.95 11.86
C HIS A 94 3.95 6.10 13.10
N GLY A 95 5.02 5.59 13.67
CA GLY A 95 4.99 4.84 14.92
C GLY A 95 5.13 5.74 16.17
N PRO A 96 5.07 5.13 17.36
CA PRO A 96 5.16 5.88 18.64
C PRO A 96 6.43 6.69 18.82
N ARG A 97 7.51 6.36 18.11
CA ARG A 97 8.77 7.09 18.13
C ARG A 97 8.82 8.24 17.11
N GLY A 98 7.75 8.47 16.36
CA GLY A 98 7.68 9.49 15.31
C GLY A 98 8.39 9.11 14.01
N ASP A 99 8.97 7.92 13.92
CA ASP A 99 9.58 7.37 12.72
C ASP A 99 8.55 6.63 11.85
N ARG A 100 8.93 6.44 10.58
CA ARG A 100 8.24 5.54 9.65
C ARG A 100 9.17 4.37 9.34
N PRO A 101 9.01 3.21 10.03
CA PRO A 101 9.90 2.07 9.84
C PRO A 101 9.88 1.56 8.39
N ALA A 102 11.06 1.18 7.88
CA ALA A 102 11.15 0.57 6.56
C ALA A 102 10.67 -0.89 6.61
N THR A 103 9.97 -1.33 5.57
CA THR A 103 9.55 -2.74 5.39
C THR A 103 10.70 -3.63 4.92
N GLY A 104 11.78 -3.04 4.39
CA GLY A 104 12.88 -3.76 3.75
C GLY A 104 12.71 -3.90 2.23
N LEU A 105 11.57 -3.56 1.64
CA LEU A 105 11.32 -3.75 0.21
C LEU A 105 12.31 -2.98 -0.67
N ALA A 106 12.67 -1.74 -0.32
CA ALA A 106 13.62 -0.95 -1.09
C ALA A 106 14.98 -1.67 -1.22
N GLY A 107 15.53 -2.16 -0.10
CA GLY A 107 16.77 -2.93 -0.09
C GLY A 107 16.65 -4.21 -0.92
N TRP A 108 15.56 -4.94 -0.78
CA TRP A 108 15.30 -6.16 -1.54
C TRP A 108 15.28 -5.93 -3.06
N LEU A 109 14.69 -4.81 -3.51
CA LEU A 109 14.66 -4.41 -4.92
C LEU A 109 16.04 -3.93 -5.42
N HIS A 110 16.75 -3.12 -4.63
CA HIS A 110 18.08 -2.63 -4.97
C HIS A 110 19.10 -3.76 -5.15
N GLU A 111 19.09 -4.74 -4.27
CA GLU A 111 19.96 -5.94 -4.37
C GLU A 111 19.71 -6.75 -5.64
N ARG A 112 18.56 -6.60 -6.28
CA ARG A 112 18.20 -7.20 -7.57
C ARG A 112 18.45 -6.30 -8.77
N GLY A 113 19.06 -5.14 -8.56
CA GLY A 113 19.33 -4.18 -9.63
C GLY A 113 18.09 -3.54 -10.25
N ILE A 114 16.96 -3.56 -9.53
CA ILE A 114 15.73 -2.93 -10.01
C ILE A 114 15.89 -1.40 -9.93
N ALA A 115 15.67 -0.73 -11.05
CA ALA A 115 15.76 0.73 -11.16
C ALA A 115 14.39 1.40 -11.37
N GLU A 116 13.38 0.65 -11.79
CA GLU A 116 12.04 1.15 -12.09
C GLU A 116 10.98 0.26 -11.46
N VAL A 117 9.96 0.89 -10.86
CA VAL A 117 8.87 0.22 -10.17
C VAL A 117 7.55 0.65 -10.79
N HIS A 118 6.74 -0.33 -11.23
CA HIS A 118 5.36 -0.11 -11.64
C HIS A 118 4.42 -0.49 -10.51
N VAL A 119 3.53 0.42 -10.15
CA VAL A 119 2.60 0.22 -9.02
C VAL A 119 1.17 0.10 -9.55
N CYS A 120 0.45 -0.92 -9.07
CA CYS A 120 -0.98 -1.11 -9.37
C CYS A 120 -1.68 -1.76 -8.17
N GLY A 121 -3.01 -1.83 -8.21
CA GLY A 121 -3.82 -2.44 -7.15
C GLY A 121 -4.67 -1.45 -6.38
N LEU A 122 -4.86 -1.71 -5.09
CA LEU A 122 -5.76 -0.96 -4.20
C LEU A 122 -5.04 -0.51 -2.92
N ALA A 123 -5.47 0.60 -2.34
CA ALA A 123 -6.32 1.63 -2.93
C ALA A 123 -5.47 2.72 -3.54
N ARG A 124 -5.93 3.32 -4.65
CA ARG A 124 -5.21 4.34 -5.43
C ARG A 124 -4.76 5.52 -4.59
N ASP A 125 -5.69 6.06 -3.81
CA ASP A 125 -5.57 7.25 -2.97
C ASP A 125 -4.86 7.01 -1.62
N TYR A 126 -4.55 5.75 -1.30
CA TYR A 126 -3.81 5.34 -0.10
C TYR A 126 -2.60 4.46 -0.45
N CYS A 127 -2.77 3.15 -0.46
CA CYS A 127 -1.63 2.24 -0.56
C CYS A 127 -0.83 2.39 -1.86
N VAL A 128 -1.49 2.65 -2.99
CA VAL A 128 -0.82 2.90 -4.27
C VAL A 128 -0.07 4.23 -4.25
N LEU A 129 -0.75 5.32 -3.83
CA LEU A 129 -0.14 6.64 -3.73
C LEU A 129 1.08 6.64 -2.81
N TRP A 130 0.92 6.16 -1.57
CA TRP A 130 2.00 6.15 -0.59
C TRP A 130 3.16 5.24 -1.01
N SER A 131 2.86 4.07 -1.61
CA SER A 131 3.90 3.18 -2.13
C SER A 131 4.68 3.83 -3.28
N ALA A 132 3.99 4.52 -4.19
CA ALA A 132 4.63 5.21 -5.30
C ALA A 132 5.53 6.36 -4.81
N GLN A 133 5.06 7.16 -3.85
CA GLN A 133 5.85 8.24 -3.25
C GLN A 133 7.08 7.72 -2.51
N ASP A 134 6.92 6.70 -1.65
CA ASP A 134 8.04 6.13 -0.91
C ASP A 134 9.04 5.40 -1.82
N ALA A 135 8.58 4.80 -2.94
CA ALA A 135 9.44 4.24 -3.96
C ALA A 135 10.30 5.32 -4.62
N ALA A 136 9.69 6.46 -5.00
CA ALA A 136 10.41 7.60 -5.58
C ALA A 136 11.45 8.17 -4.60
N ILE A 137 11.07 8.37 -3.33
CA ILE A 137 11.98 8.78 -2.26
C ILE A 137 13.14 7.77 -2.07
N SER A 138 12.88 6.48 -2.33
CA SER A 138 13.89 5.43 -2.25
C SER A 138 14.79 5.33 -3.49
N GLY A 139 14.63 6.24 -4.48
CA GLY A 139 15.50 6.37 -5.64
C GLY A 139 15.07 5.58 -6.88
N PHE A 140 13.89 4.99 -6.88
CA PHE A 140 13.34 4.31 -8.06
C PHE A 140 12.69 5.31 -9.03
N ARG A 141 12.76 5.03 -10.33
CA ARG A 141 11.78 5.57 -11.27
C ARG A 141 10.45 4.87 -11.01
N VAL A 142 9.36 5.65 -10.96
CA VAL A 142 8.07 5.09 -10.55
C VAL A 142 7.01 5.41 -11.60
N ARG A 143 6.20 4.39 -11.90
CA ARG A 143 5.04 4.53 -12.76
C ARG A 143 3.81 3.90 -12.11
N VAL A 144 2.73 4.65 -12.00
CA VAL A 144 1.43 4.14 -11.56
C VAL A 144 0.63 3.71 -12.79
N LEU A 145 0.21 2.46 -12.82
CA LEU A 145 -0.67 1.90 -13.86
C LEU A 145 -2.12 2.24 -13.52
N TRP A 146 -2.54 3.45 -13.88
CA TRP A 146 -3.77 4.08 -13.40
C TRP A 146 -5.02 3.22 -13.60
N GLU A 147 -5.20 2.66 -14.81
CA GLU A 147 -6.36 1.83 -15.14
C GLU A 147 -6.41 0.51 -14.35
N LEU A 148 -5.28 0.11 -13.77
CA LEU A 148 -5.17 -1.09 -12.92
C LEU A 148 -5.24 -0.75 -11.42
N THR A 149 -5.75 0.43 -11.08
CA THR A 149 -5.99 0.88 -9.70
C THR A 149 -7.44 1.31 -9.51
N ARG A 150 -7.91 1.34 -8.25
CA ARG A 150 -9.21 1.94 -7.88
C ARG A 150 -9.06 2.67 -6.55
N PRO A 151 -9.68 3.86 -6.39
CA PRO A 151 -9.63 4.62 -5.14
C PRO A 151 -10.67 4.12 -4.13
N VAL A 152 -10.50 4.51 -2.87
CA VAL A 152 -11.55 4.47 -1.85
C VAL A 152 -12.58 5.57 -2.15
N SER A 153 -12.10 6.79 -2.46
CA SER A 153 -12.95 7.93 -2.81
C SER A 153 -12.64 8.44 -4.22
N PRO A 154 -13.54 8.20 -5.21
CA PRO A 154 -13.34 8.72 -6.56
C PRO A 154 -13.22 10.25 -6.64
N ASP A 155 -13.83 10.99 -5.72
CA ASP A 155 -13.77 12.45 -5.67
C ASP A 155 -12.34 12.96 -5.38
N GLY A 156 -11.47 12.10 -4.84
CA GLY A 156 -10.05 12.39 -4.57
C GLY A 156 -9.10 12.12 -5.73
N ASP A 157 -9.57 11.63 -6.87
CA ASP A 157 -8.71 11.19 -7.98
C ASP A 157 -7.84 12.32 -8.55
N GLU A 158 -8.37 13.53 -8.67
CA GLU A 158 -7.59 14.68 -9.16
C GLU A 158 -6.49 15.07 -8.19
N ALA A 159 -6.79 15.13 -6.90
CA ALA A 159 -5.78 15.40 -5.86
C ALA A 159 -4.69 14.32 -5.85
N THR A 160 -5.07 13.05 -6.03
CA THR A 160 -4.13 11.94 -6.14
C THR A 160 -3.23 12.07 -7.38
N ARG A 161 -3.78 12.48 -8.54
CA ARG A 161 -2.97 12.75 -9.75
C ARG A 161 -1.94 13.85 -9.51
N ILE A 162 -2.39 14.97 -8.95
CA ILE A 162 -1.51 16.10 -8.63
C ILE A 162 -0.37 15.64 -7.72
N ALA A 163 -0.69 14.94 -6.63
CA ALA A 163 0.32 14.46 -5.68
C ALA A 163 1.33 13.48 -6.30
N LEU A 164 0.91 12.64 -7.26
CA LEU A 164 1.81 11.76 -8.00
C LEU A 164 2.74 12.55 -8.91
N ILE A 165 2.20 13.50 -9.69
CA ILE A 165 2.97 14.34 -10.63
C ILE A 165 3.98 15.19 -9.87
N GLU A 166 3.58 15.85 -8.77
CA GLU A 166 4.47 16.64 -7.90
C GLU A 166 5.59 15.77 -7.30
N GLY A 167 5.32 14.49 -7.04
CA GLY A 167 6.30 13.51 -6.61
C GLY A 167 7.23 12.98 -7.72
N GLY A 168 7.11 13.50 -8.96
CA GLY A 168 7.90 13.04 -10.11
C GLY A 168 7.54 11.62 -10.58
N ILE A 169 6.29 11.19 -10.35
CA ILE A 169 5.81 9.85 -10.64
C ILE A 169 5.02 9.85 -11.96
N ASP A 170 5.39 8.95 -12.86
CA ASP A 170 4.67 8.77 -14.13
C ASP A 170 3.31 8.11 -13.91
N ILE A 171 2.30 8.58 -14.63
CA ILE A 171 0.97 7.96 -14.65
C ILE A 171 0.74 7.38 -16.06
N ALA A 172 0.66 6.07 -16.14
CA ALA A 172 0.34 5.35 -17.37
C ALA A 172 -1.16 5.00 -17.43
N ALA A 173 -1.71 5.16 -18.64
CA ALA A 173 -3.07 4.72 -18.94
C ALA A 173 -3.18 3.19 -18.94
#